data_d521379da67c8ef61a1bd2e66dbf8cc2
#
_entry.id   d521379da67c8ef61a1bd2e66dbf8cc2
#
_cell.length_a   1.000
_cell.length_b   1.000
_cell.length_c   1.000
_cell.angle_alpha   90.00
_cell.angle_beta   90.00
_cell.angle_gamma   90.00
#
_symmetry.space_group_name_H-M   'P 1'
#
loop_
_entity.id
_entity.type
_entity.pdbx_description
1 polymer ?
#
loop_
_entity_poly.entity_id
_entity_poly.type
_entity_poly.pdbx_seq_one_letter_code
_entity_poly.pdbx_strand_id
1 'polypeptide(L)'
;MDSFSAAQFKTVAKKYAEAAGKVQLTELDFQASAAYKSGAASKESEYTKMAYCHKQLFDAAKDLKKNGTNVAGITVWGVIEPNSWLHSQSNVGGGADGSKQCPLLFDGKYKAKPAYWAYVDATKLEPLIQDIVVAEQKGDTMSGTEYSFSDDDTQAAFIPTWDKDGLNVLVSVKDATINDTDEVTVYVDETNSAGDVTPVKKTVKRSEAQAVDGGYRATIKVPMTDLKVAKTIGMDVKVMNNDKAVSFNDLKEMQETSSKYYAKATLKPGIEKATKATVKIDGE
;
A
#
# COMPACT_ATOMS: atom_id res chain seq x y z
N MET A 1 -9.33 -2.82 -11.91
CA MET A 1 -8.70 -2.21 -10.71
C MET A 1 -7.25 -1.80 -10.93
N ASP A 2 -6.43 -2.64 -11.54
CA ASP A 2 -4.97 -2.42 -11.62
C ASP A 2 -4.54 -1.12 -12.32
N SER A 3 -5.38 -0.55 -13.15
CA SER A 3 -5.14 0.71 -13.87
C SER A 3 -5.85 1.93 -13.28
N PHE A 4 -6.57 1.79 -12.17
CA PHE A 4 -7.28 2.92 -11.58
C PHE A 4 -6.31 3.93 -10.95
N SER A 5 -6.52 5.21 -11.25
CA SER A 5 -5.77 6.33 -10.69
C SER A 5 -6.71 7.45 -10.23
N ALA A 6 -6.72 7.71 -8.94
CA ALA A 6 -7.49 8.82 -8.35
C ALA A 6 -7.08 10.19 -8.91
N ALA A 7 -5.78 10.38 -9.23
CA ALA A 7 -5.28 11.62 -9.82
C ALA A 7 -5.80 11.83 -11.25
N GLN A 8 -5.78 10.78 -12.08
CA GLN A 8 -6.36 10.84 -13.43
C GLN A 8 -7.87 11.08 -13.37
N PHE A 9 -8.57 10.38 -12.48
CA PHE A 9 -10.00 10.61 -12.24
C PHE A 9 -10.29 12.08 -11.90
N LYS A 10 -9.56 12.67 -10.96
CA LYS A 10 -9.74 14.08 -10.59
C LYS A 10 -9.54 15.00 -11.78
N THR A 11 -8.50 14.79 -12.57
CA THR A 11 -8.20 15.59 -13.77
C THR A 11 -9.34 15.55 -14.80
N VAL A 12 -9.83 14.33 -15.08
CA VAL A 12 -10.88 14.12 -16.08
C VAL A 12 -12.23 14.67 -15.60
N ALA A 13 -12.62 14.35 -14.36
CA ALA A 13 -13.88 14.80 -13.77
C ALA A 13 -13.96 16.33 -13.70
N LYS A 14 -12.85 17.00 -13.35
CA LYS A 14 -12.78 18.47 -13.34
C LYS A 14 -13.04 19.06 -14.73
N LYS A 15 -12.38 18.53 -15.77
CA LYS A 15 -12.59 18.97 -17.16
C LYS A 15 -14.05 18.82 -17.63
N TYR A 16 -14.68 17.68 -17.31
CA TYR A 16 -16.09 17.47 -17.66
C TYR A 16 -17.02 18.40 -16.88
N ALA A 17 -16.77 18.64 -15.61
CA ALA A 17 -17.56 19.57 -14.82
C ALA A 17 -17.42 21.01 -15.31
N GLU A 18 -16.24 21.45 -15.71
CA GLU A 18 -15.97 22.77 -16.33
C GLU A 18 -16.73 22.93 -17.65
N ALA A 19 -16.75 21.89 -18.49
CA ALA A 19 -17.42 21.94 -19.79
C ALA A 19 -18.96 21.86 -19.70
N ALA A 20 -19.50 21.07 -18.78
CA ALA A 20 -20.92 20.75 -18.70
C ALA A 20 -21.63 21.31 -17.45
N GLY A 21 -20.93 22.06 -16.60
CA GLY A 21 -21.46 22.63 -15.36
C GLY A 21 -21.56 21.62 -14.19
N LYS A 22 -21.57 20.32 -14.46
CA LYS A 22 -21.54 19.24 -13.46
C LYS A 22 -21.06 17.93 -14.05
N VAL A 23 -20.58 17.01 -13.19
CA VAL A 23 -20.18 15.65 -13.54
C VAL A 23 -20.83 14.64 -12.58
N GLN A 24 -21.20 13.48 -13.11
CA GLN A 24 -21.68 12.34 -12.34
C GLN A 24 -21.06 11.06 -12.91
N LEU A 25 -20.69 10.13 -12.03
CA LEU A 25 -20.40 8.75 -12.41
C LEU A 25 -21.73 7.99 -12.37
N THR A 26 -22.12 7.40 -13.49
CA THR A 26 -23.46 6.80 -13.64
C THR A 26 -23.42 5.28 -13.61
N GLU A 27 -22.27 4.66 -13.92
CA GLU A 27 -22.14 3.22 -14.12
C GLU A 27 -20.79 2.73 -13.59
N LEU A 28 -20.60 2.88 -12.27
CA LEU A 28 -19.35 2.47 -11.65
C LEU A 28 -19.33 0.97 -11.38
N ASP A 29 -18.40 0.26 -11.98
CA ASP A 29 -17.92 -1.02 -11.53
C ASP A 29 -16.40 -1.14 -11.71
N PHE A 30 -15.78 -2.06 -10.97
CA PHE A 30 -14.35 -2.36 -11.12
C PHE A 30 -14.18 -3.80 -11.54
N GLN A 31 -13.44 -4.02 -12.64
CA GLN A 31 -13.01 -5.36 -13.00
C GLN A 31 -12.04 -5.92 -11.97
N ALA A 32 -12.12 -7.21 -11.73
CA ALA A 32 -11.17 -7.92 -10.87
C ALA A 32 -9.73 -7.76 -11.35
N SER A 33 -8.79 -7.80 -10.40
CA SER A 33 -7.37 -7.70 -10.68
C SER A 33 -6.86 -8.88 -11.51
N ALA A 34 -5.75 -8.68 -12.24
CA ALA A 34 -5.08 -9.75 -12.96
C ALA A 34 -4.64 -10.88 -12.00
N ALA A 35 -4.17 -10.53 -10.81
CA ALA A 35 -3.76 -11.49 -9.80
C ALA A 35 -4.92 -12.40 -9.34
N TYR A 36 -6.11 -11.84 -9.11
CA TYR A 36 -7.27 -12.64 -8.75
C TYR A 36 -7.76 -13.50 -9.90
N LYS A 37 -7.84 -12.95 -11.12
CA LYS A 37 -8.24 -13.70 -12.32
C LYS A 37 -7.33 -14.89 -12.62
N SER A 38 -6.04 -14.78 -12.34
CA SER A 38 -5.05 -15.86 -12.48
C SER A 38 -5.02 -16.86 -11.32
N GLY A 39 -5.72 -16.57 -10.22
CA GLY A 39 -5.67 -17.39 -9.00
C GLY A 39 -4.46 -17.09 -8.10
N ALA A 40 -3.68 -16.05 -8.38
CA ALA A 40 -2.54 -15.63 -7.56
C ALA A 40 -2.95 -14.84 -6.30
N ALA A 41 -4.18 -14.32 -6.27
CA ALA A 41 -4.75 -13.63 -5.10
C ALA A 41 -5.99 -14.33 -4.57
N SER A 42 -6.19 -14.33 -3.25
CA SER A 42 -7.40 -14.84 -2.63
C SER A 42 -8.60 -13.91 -2.84
N LYS A 43 -9.80 -14.43 -2.63
CA LYS A 43 -11.04 -13.65 -2.72
C LYS A 43 -11.08 -12.54 -1.67
N GLU A 44 -10.59 -12.79 -0.48
CA GLU A 44 -10.52 -11.83 0.62
C GLU A 44 -9.57 -10.67 0.27
N SER A 45 -8.39 -11.00 -0.26
CA SER A 45 -7.42 -10.00 -0.74
C SER A 45 -8.00 -9.15 -1.86
N GLU A 46 -8.72 -9.78 -2.81
CA GLU A 46 -9.38 -9.06 -3.90
C GLU A 46 -10.48 -8.13 -3.40
N TYR A 47 -11.29 -8.57 -2.45
CA TYR A 47 -12.33 -7.74 -1.83
C TYR A 47 -11.74 -6.53 -1.09
N THR A 48 -10.63 -6.72 -0.39
CA THR A 48 -9.92 -5.62 0.28
C THR A 48 -9.38 -4.64 -0.75
N LYS A 49 -8.68 -5.11 -1.78
CA LYS A 49 -8.17 -4.27 -2.87
C LYS A 49 -9.28 -3.49 -3.58
N MET A 50 -10.40 -4.15 -3.86
CA MET A 50 -11.59 -3.52 -4.45
C MET A 50 -12.12 -2.39 -3.56
N ALA A 51 -12.21 -2.63 -2.25
CA ALA A 51 -12.67 -1.62 -1.30
C ALA A 51 -11.78 -0.37 -1.29
N TYR A 52 -10.47 -0.54 -1.40
CA TYR A 52 -9.55 0.61 -1.48
C TYR A 52 -9.65 1.36 -2.81
N CYS A 53 -9.94 0.69 -3.93
CA CYS A 53 -10.26 1.39 -5.17
C CYS A 53 -11.52 2.25 -5.05
N HIS A 54 -12.58 1.71 -4.44
CA HIS A 54 -13.81 2.47 -4.14
C HIS A 54 -13.53 3.63 -3.18
N LYS A 55 -12.75 3.40 -2.12
CA LYS A 55 -12.36 4.45 -1.17
C LYS A 55 -11.61 5.58 -1.86
N GLN A 56 -10.57 5.28 -2.62
CA GLN A 56 -9.76 6.27 -3.35
C GLN A 56 -10.61 7.08 -4.33
N LEU A 57 -11.53 6.44 -5.05
CA LEU A 57 -12.48 7.13 -5.93
C LEU A 57 -13.39 8.07 -5.15
N PHE A 58 -13.95 7.59 -4.06
CA PHE A 58 -14.90 8.37 -3.23
C PHE A 58 -14.20 9.55 -2.56
N ASP A 59 -13.01 9.35 -2.02
CA ASP A 59 -12.20 10.42 -1.44
C ASP A 59 -11.81 11.47 -2.49
N ALA A 60 -11.43 11.04 -3.70
CA ALA A 60 -11.15 11.95 -4.81
C ALA A 60 -12.39 12.75 -5.24
N ALA A 61 -13.57 12.13 -5.24
CA ALA A 61 -14.83 12.83 -5.55
C ALA A 61 -15.20 13.85 -4.46
N LYS A 62 -15.02 13.50 -3.17
CA LYS A 62 -15.21 14.43 -2.04
C LYS A 62 -14.24 15.62 -2.12
N ASP A 63 -12.97 15.34 -2.43
CA ASP A 63 -11.96 16.39 -2.58
C ASP A 63 -12.29 17.34 -3.72
N LEU A 64 -12.69 16.84 -4.88
CA LEU A 64 -13.17 17.67 -5.99
C LEU A 64 -14.33 18.56 -5.58
N LYS A 65 -15.33 17.99 -4.89
CA LYS A 65 -16.50 18.75 -4.42
C LYS A 65 -16.11 19.82 -3.39
N LYS A 66 -15.22 19.50 -2.46
CA LYS A 66 -14.68 20.45 -1.47
C LYS A 66 -13.97 21.63 -2.15
N ASN A 67 -13.28 21.37 -3.27
CA ASN A 67 -12.55 22.36 -4.06
C ASN A 67 -13.40 23.01 -5.17
N GLY A 68 -14.73 22.98 -5.07
CA GLY A 68 -15.65 23.73 -5.93
C GLY A 68 -16.04 23.04 -7.24
N THR A 69 -15.56 21.83 -7.51
CA THR A 69 -16.00 21.06 -8.69
C THR A 69 -17.38 20.46 -8.41
N ASN A 70 -18.35 20.67 -9.30
CA ASN A 70 -19.70 20.18 -9.14
C ASN A 70 -19.80 18.68 -9.46
N VAL A 71 -19.46 17.84 -8.49
CA VAL A 71 -19.65 16.37 -8.56
C VAL A 71 -21.04 16.06 -8.00
N ALA A 72 -21.96 15.63 -8.88
CA ALA A 72 -23.35 15.38 -8.55
C ALA A 72 -23.57 14.05 -7.81
N GLY A 73 -22.77 13.03 -8.10
CA GLY A 73 -22.89 11.73 -7.44
C GLY A 73 -22.09 10.61 -8.08
N ILE A 74 -22.16 9.46 -7.42
CA ILE A 74 -21.59 8.20 -7.91
C ILE A 74 -22.72 7.15 -7.84
N THR A 75 -22.99 6.48 -8.95
CA THR A 75 -23.92 5.37 -9.04
C THR A 75 -23.15 4.10 -9.38
N VAL A 76 -23.23 3.09 -8.53
CA VAL A 76 -22.62 1.78 -8.78
C VAL A 76 -23.51 1.01 -9.77
N TRP A 77 -22.89 0.31 -10.75
CA TRP A 77 -23.62 -0.35 -11.84
C TRP A 77 -24.20 -1.71 -11.43
N GLY A 78 -25.07 -1.71 -10.47
CA GLY A 78 -25.79 -2.87 -9.95
C GLY A 78 -25.81 -2.95 -8.43
N VAL A 79 -26.51 -3.93 -7.88
CA VAL A 79 -26.68 -4.11 -6.44
C VAL A 79 -25.88 -5.31 -5.94
N ILE A 80 -26.13 -6.50 -6.49
CA ILE A 80 -25.51 -7.77 -6.07
C ILE A 80 -24.69 -8.39 -7.20
N GLU A 81 -23.59 -9.05 -6.85
CA GLU A 81 -22.63 -9.61 -7.80
C GLU A 81 -23.24 -10.48 -8.91
N PRO A 82 -24.15 -11.43 -8.65
CA PRO A 82 -24.70 -12.27 -9.70
C PRO A 82 -25.44 -11.51 -10.80
N ASN A 83 -25.90 -10.30 -10.53
CA ASN A 83 -26.63 -9.47 -11.50
C ASN A 83 -25.71 -8.50 -12.25
N SER A 84 -24.41 -8.52 -12.00
CA SER A 84 -23.47 -7.71 -12.77
C SER A 84 -23.30 -8.25 -14.19
N TRP A 85 -23.28 -7.34 -15.16
CA TRP A 85 -22.96 -7.69 -16.55
C TRP A 85 -21.57 -8.32 -16.69
N LEU A 86 -20.61 -7.97 -15.81
CA LEU A 86 -19.26 -8.56 -15.81
C LEU A 86 -19.26 -10.06 -15.52
N HIS A 87 -20.29 -10.60 -14.88
CA HIS A 87 -20.42 -12.03 -14.65
C HIS A 87 -20.69 -12.83 -15.93
N SER A 88 -21.36 -12.21 -16.90
CA SER A 88 -21.66 -12.84 -18.20
C SER A 88 -20.61 -12.58 -19.28
N GLN A 89 -19.61 -11.73 -19.03
CA GLN A 89 -18.64 -11.30 -20.02
C GLN A 89 -17.31 -12.08 -19.92
N SER A 90 -17.18 -13.16 -20.66
CA SER A 90 -15.95 -13.97 -20.70
C SER A 90 -14.73 -13.21 -21.25
N ASN A 91 -14.93 -12.24 -22.13
CA ASN A 91 -13.87 -11.42 -22.72
C ASN A 91 -13.19 -10.47 -21.72
N VAL A 92 -13.79 -10.19 -20.57
CA VAL A 92 -13.20 -9.40 -19.50
C VAL A 92 -12.62 -10.27 -18.38
N GLY A 93 -12.44 -11.57 -18.61
CA GLY A 93 -11.81 -12.50 -17.68
C GLY A 93 -12.72 -13.00 -16.56
N GLY A 94 -14.05 -12.93 -16.77
CA GLY A 94 -15.06 -13.62 -15.96
C GLY A 94 -15.66 -14.79 -16.75
N GLY A 95 -16.13 -15.81 -16.10
CA GLY A 95 -16.93 -16.87 -16.73
C GLY A 95 -18.42 -16.58 -16.59
N ALA A 96 -19.26 -17.41 -17.21
CA ALA A 96 -20.72 -17.33 -17.02
C ALA A 96 -21.14 -17.54 -15.56
N ASP A 97 -20.29 -18.18 -14.75
CA ASP A 97 -20.45 -18.35 -13.30
C ASP A 97 -20.02 -17.11 -12.50
N GLY A 98 -19.40 -16.11 -13.14
CA GLY A 98 -18.93 -14.88 -12.53
C GLY A 98 -17.86 -15.04 -11.45
N SER A 99 -17.31 -16.24 -11.31
CA SER A 99 -16.37 -16.60 -10.23
C SER A 99 -15.11 -15.74 -10.17
N LYS A 100 -14.75 -15.13 -11.28
CA LYS A 100 -13.55 -14.29 -11.45
C LYS A 100 -13.86 -12.78 -11.49
N GLN A 101 -15.06 -12.38 -11.14
CA GLN A 101 -15.47 -10.97 -11.08
C GLN A 101 -16.24 -10.68 -9.80
N CYS A 102 -15.94 -9.55 -9.16
CA CYS A 102 -16.57 -9.16 -7.90
C CYS A 102 -16.80 -7.64 -7.83
N PRO A 103 -17.48 -7.02 -8.81
CA PRO A 103 -17.47 -5.57 -9.02
C PRO A 103 -18.34 -4.76 -8.07
N LEU A 104 -19.32 -5.39 -7.41
CA LEU A 104 -20.38 -4.67 -6.73
C LEU A 104 -20.24 -4.65 -5.20
N LEU A 105 -21.10 -3.88 -4.51
CA LEU A 105 -20.99 -3.63 -3.08
C LEU A 105 -21.54 -4.76 -2.20
N PHE A 106 -22.41 -5.61 -2.77
CA PHE A 106 -23.03 -6.71 -2.06
C PHE A 106 -22.76 -8.04 -2.79
N ASP A 107 -22.60 -9.10 -2.01
CA ASP A 107 -22.49 -10.45 -2.54
C ASP A 107 -23.86 -11.00 -3.02
N GLY A 108 -23.88 -12.23 -3.52
CA GLY A 108 -25.11 -12.87 -4.01
C GLY A 108 -26.15 -13.19 -2.93
N LYS A 109 -25.82 -12.98 -1.65
CA LYS A 109 -26.73 -13.14 -0.50
C LYS A 109 -27.09 -11.80 0.14
N TYR A 110 -26.88 -10.70 -0.57
CA TYR A 110 -27.11 -9.33 -0.09
C TYR A 110 -26.26 -8.93 1.13
N LYS A 111 -25.18 -9.67 1.44
CA LYS A 111 -24.25 -9.29 2.49
C LYS A 111 -23.34 -8.19 1.98
N ALA A 112 -23.20 -7.14 2.76
CA ALA A 112 -22.27 -6.04 2.47
C ALA A 112 -20.82 -6.55 2.40
N LYS A 113 -20.15 -6.21 1.29
CA LYS A 113 -18.72 -6.48 1.07
C LYS A 113 -17.87 -5.33 1.62
N PRO A 114 -16.54 -5.51 1.75
CA PRO A 114 -15.64 -4.42 2.13
C PRO A 114 -15.83 -3.14 1.30
N ALA A 115 -16.11 -3.23 0.00
CA ALA A 115 -16.37 -2.09 -0.87
C ALA A 115 -17.55 -1.22 -0.43
N TYR A 116 -18.58 -1.78 0.20
CA TYR A 116 -19.69 -1.03 0.80
C TYR A 116 -19.18 -0.10 1.93
N TRP A 117 -18.29 -0.62 2.77
CA TRP A 117 -17.76 0.11 3.91
C TRP A 117 -16.87 1.28 3.49
N ALA A 118 -16.28 1.23 2.30
CA ALA A 118 -15.52 2.35 1.73
C ALA A 118 -16.33 3.65 1.61
N TYR A 119 -17.66 3.54 1.48
CA TYR A 119 -18.57 4.68 1.39
C TYR A 119 -19.21 5.06 2.71
N VAL A 120 -19.50 4.08 3.55
CA VAL A 120 -20.33 4.25 4.74
C VAL A 120 -19.49 4.47 5.99
N ASP A 121 -18.42 3.69 6.15
CA ASP A 121 -17.52 3.75 7.31
C ASP A 121 -16.20 3.08 6.97
N ALA A 122 -15.25 3.87 6.46
CA ALA A 122 -13.95 3.37 6.02
C ALA A 122 -13.08 2.83 7.17
N THR A 123 -13.41 3.08 8.43
CA THR A 123 -12.67 2.52 9.59
C THR A 123 -12.88 1.01 9.73
N LYS A 124 -13.90 0.46 9.06
CA LYS A 124 -14.19 -0.98 9.00
C LYS A 124 -13.40 -1.73 7.93
N LEU A 125 -12.60 -1.03 7.14
CA LEU A 125 -11.75 -1.69 6.16
C LEU A 125 -10.57 -2.40 6.86
N GLU A 126 -10.29 -3.62 6.39
CA GLU A 126 -9.04 -4.28 6.74
C GLU A 126 -7.87 -3.59 6.03
N PRO A 127 -6.69 -3.48 6.65
CA PRO A 127 -5.51 -2.91 6.00
C PRO A 127 -5.20 -3.61 4.67
N LEU A 128 -4.86 -2.85 3.66
CA LEU A 128 -4.38 -3.38 2.39
C LEU A 128 -2.93 -3.81 2.58
N ILE A 129 -2.67 -5.11 2.43
CA ILE A 129 -1.31 -5.62 2.51
C ILE A 129 -0.52 -5.17 1.28
N GLN A 130 0.54 -4.41 1.51
CA GLN A 130 1.41 -3.91 0.47
C GLN A 130 2.49 -4.93 0.13
N ASP A 131 2.82 -5.05 -1.16
CA ASP A 131 3.99 -5.77 -1.62
C ASP A 131 5.14 -4.78 -1.77
N ILE A 132 6.26 -5.03 -1.11
CA ILE A 132 7.45 -4.20 -1.16
C ILE A 132 8.69 -5.00 -1.58
N VAL A 133 9.67 -4.30 -2.09
CA VAL A 133 10.95 -4.87 -2.52
C VAL A 133 12.04 -4.41 -1.56
N VAL A 134 12.86 -5.36 -1.12
CA VAL A 134 14.04 -5.12 -0.29
C VAL A 134 15.27 -5.47 -1.09
N ALA A 135 16.04 -4.47 -1.50
CA ALA A 135 17.24 -4.66 -2.31
C ALA A 135 18.42 -5.14 -1.45
N GLU A 136 19.24 -6.02 -2.01
CA GLU A 136 20.52 -6.39 -1.38
C GLU A 136 21.44 -5.16 -1.30
N GLN A 137 21.97 -4.89 -0.12
CA GLN A 137 22.89 -3.78 0.08
C GLN A 137 24.28 -4.12 -0.49
N LYS A 138 24.75 -3.29 -1.40
CA LYS A 138 26.10 -3.36 -1.97
C LYS A 138 26.94 -2.22 -1.40
N GLY A 139 27.90 -2.54 -0.52
CA GLY A 139 28.73 -1.54 0.17
C GLY A 139 28.00 -0.78 1.27
N ASP A 140 28.49 0.41 1.61
CA ASP A 140 28.04 1.17 2.79
C ASP A 140 26.80 2.04 2.55
N THR A 141 26.38 2.20 1.31
CA THR A 141 25.24 3.05 0.97
C THR A 141 23.96 2.22 0.89
N MET A 142 22.97 2.60 1.69
CA MET A 142 21.62 2.04 1.58
C MET A 142 20.94 2.62 0.32
N SER A 143 20.76 1.78 -0.68
CA SER A 143 20.16 2.15 -1.96
C SER A 143 19.05 1.16 -2.31
N GLY A 144 17.81 1.65 -2.36
CA GLY A 144 16.63 0.82 -2.60
C GLY A 144 15.42 1.68 -2.93
N THR A 145 14.27 1.04 -3.01
CA THR A 145 12.98 1.73 -3.17
C THR A 145 12.60 2.40 -1.85
N GLU A 146 12.25 3.67 -1.92
CA GLU A 146 11.70 4.40 -0.79
C GLU A 146 10.19 4.20 -0.71
N TYR A 147 9.70 3.91 0.49
CA TYR A 147 8.29 3.79 0.82
C TYR A 147 7.92 4.86 1.84
N SER A 148 6.75 5.48 1.70
CA SER A 148 6.30 6.54 2.59
C SER A 148 4.94 6.25 3.19
N PHE A 149 4.71 6.78 4.38
CA PHE A 149 3.45 6.72 5.09
C PHE A 149 3.29 7.98 5.97
N SER A 150 2.07 8.33 6.27
CA SER A 150 1.78 9.56 7.03
C SER A 150 0.39 9.53 7.63
N ASP A 151 0.21 10.35 8.65
CA ASP A 151 -1.08 10.87 9.08
C ASP A 151 -1.10 12.41 8.96
N ASP A 152 -1.99 13.07 9.70
CA ASP A 152 -2.11 14.54 9.67
C ASP A 152 -0.90 15.25 10.30
N ASP A 153 -0.21 14.59 11.27
CA ASP A 153 0.84 15.17 12.10
C ASP A 153 2.24 14.62 11.78
N THR A 154 2.32 13.40 11.23
CA THR A 154 3.58 12.66 11.03
C THR A 154 3.78 12.30 9.56
N GLN A 155 4.95 12.59 9.03
CA GLN A 155 5.38 12.10 7.72
C GLN A 155 6.64 11.26 7.88
N ALA A 156 6.59 10.03 7.42
CA ALA A 156 7.73 9.13 7.46
C ALA A 156 7.98 8.46 6.11
N ALA A 157 9.24 8.19 5.83
CA ALA A 157 9.66 7.40 4.68
C ALA A 157 10.77 6.42 5.11
N PHE A 158 10.84 5.26 4.45
CA PHE A 158 11.90 4.30 4.74
C PHE A 158 12.45 3.62 3.49
N ILE A 159 13.71 3.24 3.55
CA ILE A 159 14.42 2.46 2.53
C ILE A 159 14.87 1.16 3.18
N PRO A 160 14.25 0.01 2.87
CA PRO A 160 14.69 -1.29 3.35
C PRO A 160 15.74 -1.87 2.40
N THR A 161 16.82 -2.38 2.99
CA THR A 161 17.85 -3.16 2.29
C THR A 161 18.21 -4.40 3.12
N TRP A 162 18.85 -5.39 2.52
CA TRP A 162 19.30 -6.58 3.24
C TRP A 162 20.74 -6.92 2.90
N ASP A 163 21.44 -7.50 3.85
CA ASP A 163 22.78 -8.09 3.70
C ASP A 163 22.82 -9.50 4.32
N LYS A 164 24.00 -10.12 4.36
CA LYS A 164 24.19 -11.46 4.94
C LYS A 164 23.84 -11.56 6.43
N ASP A 165 23.79 -10.43 7.13
CA ASP A 165 23.65 -10.37 8.60
C ASP A 165 22.25 -9.90 9.05
N GLY A 166 21.41 -9.42 8.11
CA GLY A 166 20.06 -8.98 8.45
C GLY A 166 19.43 -7.98 7.50
N LEU A 167 18.30 -7.46 7.96
CA LEU A 167 17.56 -6.36 7.34
C LEU A 167 18.09 -5.04 7.86
N ASN A 168 18.42 -4.12 6.96
CA ASN A 168 18.82 -2.75 7.28
C ASN A 168 17.72 -1.80 6.80
N VAL A 169 17.22 -0.93 7.67
CA VAL A 169 16.14 0.01 7.35
C VAL A 169 16.59 1.42 7.71
N LEU A 170 16.66 2.30 6.73
CA LEU A 170 16.85 3.73 6.94
C LEU A 170 15.47 4.38 6.99
N VAL A 171 15.11 4.95 8.13
CA VAL A 171 13.82 5.64 8.31
C VAL A 171 14.09 7.13 8.46
N SER A 172 13.38 7.95 7.68
CA SER A 172 13.38 9.41 7.77
C SER A 172 12.03 9.87 8.28
N VAL A 173 12.01 10.63 9.35
CA VAL A 173 10.81 11.18 9.95
C VAL A 173 10.86 12.70 9.89
N LYS A 174 9.82 13.33 9.32
CA LYS A 174 9.61 14.76 9.43
C LYS A 174 8.84 15.05 10.70
N ASP A 175 9.49 15.76 11.59
CA ASP A 175 8.98 16.12 12.89
C ASP A 175 9.71 17.36 13.38
N ALA A 176 8.97 18.45 13.55
CA ALA A 176 9.50 19.73 14.02
C ALA A 176 9.59 19.78 15.56
N THR A 177 8.95 18.87 16.28
CA THR A 177 8.87 18.85 17.73
C THR A 177 9.69 17.67 18.28
N ILE A 178 10.60 17.96 19.21
CA ILE A 178 11.40 16.92 19.88
C ILE A 178 10.62 16.43 21.10
N ASN A 179 10.35 15.13 21.18
CA ASN A 179 9.76 14.50 22.34
C ASN A 179 10.58 13.27 22.73
N ASP A 180 10.74 13.02 24.02
CA ASP A 180 11.51 11.87 24.54
C ASP A 180 10.84 10.52 24.26
N THR A 181 9.53 10.52 23.96
CA THR A 181 8.76 9.32 23.60
C THR A 181 8.84 8.98 22.12
N ASP A 182 9.42 9.87 21.29
CA ASP A 182 9.53 9.65 19.86
C ASP A 182 10.50 8.51 19.55
N GLU A 183 10.04 7.55 18.77
CA GLU A 183 10.83 6.38 18.40
C GLU A 183 10.35 5.77 17.09
N VAL A 184 11.22 4.97 16.49
CA VAL A 184 10.92 4.14 15.31
C VAL A 184 11.14 2.69 15.66
N THR A 185 10.16 1.84 15.36
CA THR A 185 10.27 0.39 15.50
C THR A 185 10.07 -0.29 14.15
N VAL A 186 10.97 -1.19 13.82
CA VAL A 186 10.85 -2.13 12.71
C VAL A 186 10.46 -3.49 13.25
N TYR A 187 9.41 -4.07 12.70
CA TYR A 187 8.89 -5.40 13.02
C TYR A 187 9.10 -6.34 11.84
N VAL A 188 9.50 -7.58 12.13
CA VAL A 188 9.77 -8.60 11.10
C VAL A 188 9.20 -9.94 11.51
N ASP A 189 8.47 -10.56 10.60
CA ASP A 189 8.14 -11.98 10.61
C ASP A 189 8.96 -12.68 9.51
N GLU A 190 10.01 -13.39 9.90
CA GLU A 190 10.92 -14.07 8.97
C GLU A 190 10.25 -15.15 8.14
N THR A 191 9.12 -15.67 8.60
CA THR A 191 8.38 -16.75 7.96
C THR A 191 7.28 -16.26 7.04
N ASN A 192 6.91 -14.98 7.14
CA ASN A 192 5.77 -14.39 6.45
C ASN A 192 4.48 -15.20 6.69
N SER A 193 4.26 -15.61 7.94
CA SER A 193 3.13 -16.46 8.33
C SER A 193 1.77 -15.77 8.17
N ALA A 194 1.76 -14.43 8.21
CA ALA A 194 0.56 -13.60 8.18
C ALA A 194 -0.47 -14.00 9.25
N GLY A 195 0.01 -14.30 10.45
CA GLY A 195 -0.79 -14.78 11.57
C GLY A 195 -0.23 -14.36 12.93
N ASP A 196 -0.67 -15.05 13.97
CA ASP A 196 -0.21 -14.82 15.32
C ASP A 196 1.26 -15.27 15.45
N VAL A 197 2.12 -14.31 15.75
CA VAL A 197 3.57 -14.51 15.90
C VAL A 197 4.11 -13.57 16.96
N THR A 198 5.26 -13.94 17.54
CA THR A 198 6.12 -12.98 18.24
C THR A 198 7.14 -12.49 17.23
N PRO A 199 7.04 -11.25 16.73
CA PRO A 199 7.94 -10.75 15.71
C PRO A 199 9.34 -10.48 16.28
N VAL A 200 10.35 -10.56 15.42
CA VAL A 200 11.62 -9.91 15.70
C VAL A 200 11.42 -8.41 15.54
N LYS A 201 11.82 -7.63 16.53
CA LYS A 201 11.70 -6.17 16.47
C LYS A 201 12.96 -5.46 16.92
N LYS A 202 13.15 -4.26 16.38
CA LYS A 202 14.20 -3.34 16.82
C LYS A 202 13.66 -1.93 16.84
N THR A 203 13.85 -1.27 17.99
CA THR A 203 13.46 0.12 18.22
C THR A 203 14.70 1.00 18.31
N VAL A 204 14.62 2.20 17.75
CA VAL A 204 15.59 3.28 17.92
C VAL A 204 14.82 4.51 18.39
N LYS A 205 15.23 5.05 19.53
CA LYS A 205 14.68 6.30 20.07
C LYS A 205 15.20 7.49 19.27
N ARG A 206 14.43 8.57 19.23
CA ARG A 206 14.87 9.81 18.59
C ARG A 206 16.20 10.31 19.13
N SER A 207 16.46 10.20 20.45
CA SER A 207 17.72 10.59 21.07
C SER A 207 18.94 9.81 20.58
N GLU A 208 18.73 8.63 19.99
CA GLU A 208 19.76 7.75 19.40
C GLU A 208 19.86 7.93 17.88
N ALA A 209 18.93 8.66 17.28
CA ALA A 209 18.86 8.89 15.85
C ALA A 209 19.66 10.13 15.41
N GLN A 210 19.98 10.20 14.12
CA GLN A 210 20.64 11.37 13.54
C GLN A 210 19.64 12.53 13.37
N ALA A 211 19.88 13.65 14.03
CA ALA A 211 19.09 14.86 13.78
C ALA A 211 19.34 15.41 12.37
N VAL A 212 18.29 15.81 11.68
CA VAL A 212 18.34 16.49 10.37
C VAL A 212 17.40 17.69 10.39
N ASP A 213 17.51 18.54 9.39
CA ASP A 213 16.62 19.69 9.26
C ASP A 213 15.14 19.25 9.14
N GLY A 214 14.30 19.73 10.04
CA GLY A 214 12.88 19.40 10.11
C GLY A 214 12.55 17.98 10.57
N GLY A 215 13.50 17.25 11.25
CA GLY A 215 13.21 15.92 11.74
C GLY A 215 14.43 15.10 12.14
N TYR A 216 14.37 13.78 11.87
CA TYR A 216 15.47 12.85 12.21
C TYR A 216 15.53 11.66 11.26
N ARG A 217 16.68 10.97 11.29
CA ARG A 217 16.91 9.70 10.58
C ARG A 217 17.36 8.62 11.54
N ALA A 218 16.70 7.47 11.51
CA ALA A 218 17.08 6.28 12.26
C ALA A 218 17.59 5.21 11.28
N THR A 219 18.79 4.67 11.53
CA THR A 219 19.28 3.48 10.85
C THR A 219 19.09 2.29 11.75
N ILE A 220 18.29 1.33 11.33
CA ILE A 220 17.85 0.20 12.15
C ILE A 220 18.32 -1.09 11.48
N LYS A 221 19.10 -1.90 12.19
CA LYS A 221 19.50 -3.23 11.77
C LYS A 221 18.74 -4.28 12.57
N VAL A 222 17.95 -5.12 11.89
CA VAL A 222 17.29 -6.28 12.45
C VAL A 222 18.10 -7.52 12.07
N PRO A 223 18.81 -8.15 13.01
CA PRO A 223 19.56 -9.37 12.74
C PRO A 223 18.64 -10.48 12.27
N MET A 224 18.99 -11.16 11.20
CA MET A 224 18.22 -12.25 10.63
C MET A 224 19.14 -13.33 10.09
N THR A 225 18.60 -14.54 9.97
CA THR A 225 19.29 -15.69 9.39
C THR A 225 18.59 -16.18 8.13
N ASP A 226 19.27 -17.01 7.34
CA ASP A 226 18.73 -17.62 6.11
C ASP A 226 18.14 -16.60 5.11
N LEU A 227 18.82 -15.46 4.94
CA LEU A 227 18.47 -14.48 3.92
C LEU A 227 18.97 -14.92 2.56
N LYS A 228 18.09 -14.86 1.56
CA LYS A 228 18.41 -15.19 0.16
C LYS A 228 17.48 -14.47 -0.79
N VAL A 229 17.94 -14.27 -2.01
CA VAL A 229 17.13 -13.70 -3.10
C VAL A 229 15.83 -14.50 -3.26
N ALA A 230 14.75 -13.79 -3.51
CA ALA A 230 13.37 -14.27 -3.65
C ALA A 230 12.71 -14.77 -2.36
N LYS A 231 13.39 -14.77 -1.19
CA LYS A 231 12.72 -14.97 0.10
C LYS A 231 11.72 -13.81 0.32
N THR A 232 10.54 -14.13 0.82
CA THR A 232 9.56 -13.14 1.27
C THR A 232 9.46 -13.22 2.79
N ILE A 233 9.48 -12.06 3.42
CA ILE A 233 9.28 -11.87 4.86
C ILE A 233 8.09 -10.93 5.08
N GLY A 234 7.48 -11.01 6.25
CA GLY A 234 6.56 -9.96 6.71
C GLY A 234 7.33 -8.83 7.36
N MET A 235 7.03 -7.57 7.07
CA MET A 235 7.61 -6.44 7.81
C MET A 235 6.63 -5.28 7.96
N ASP A 236 6.79 -4.55 9.06
CA ASP A 236 6.14 -3.27 9.25
C ASP A 236 7.08 -2.24 9.90
N VAL A 237 6.80 -0.97 9.69
CA VAL A 237 7.51 0.15 10.30
C VAL A 237 6.51 1.01 11.04
N LYS A 238 6.76 1.23 12.34
CA LYS A 238 5.94 2.08 13.19
C LYS A 238 6.78 3.24 13.71
N VAL A 239 6.23 4.44 13.62
CA VAL A 239 6.75 5.67 14.22
C VAL A 239 5.83 6.06 15.35
N MET A 240 6.40 6.28 16.53
CA MET A 240 5.74 7.00 17.61
C MET A 240 6.16 8.47 17.55
N ASN A 241 5.21 9.37 17.44
CA ASN A 241 5.42 10.81 17.43
C ASN A 241 4.39 11.48 18.35
N ASN A 242 4.85 12.15 19.40
CA ASN A 242 3.99 12.81 20.39
C ASN A 242 2.89 11.87 20.94
N ASP A 243 3.27 10.65 21.35
CA ASP A 243 2.39 9.59 21.87
C ASP A 243 1.34 9.06 20.87
N LYS A 244 1.45 9.41 19.59
CA LYS A 244 0.64 8.85 18.52
C LYS A 244 1.46 7.86 17.68
N ALA A 245 0.85 6.72 17.37
CA ALA A 245 1.44 5.71 16.50
C ALA A 245 1.01 5.93 15.05
N VAL A 246 1.97 5.90 14.13
CA VAL A 246 1.73 5.85 12.68
C VAL A 246 2.48 4.66 12.11
N SER A 247 1.78 3.77 11.44
CA SER A 247 2.34 2.54 10.89
C SER A 247 2.25 2.50 9.37
N PHE A 248 3.22 1.82 8.75
CA PHE A 248 3.26 1.71 7.29
C PHE A 248 2.12 0.84 6.75
N ASN A 249 1.89 -0.33 7.36
CA ASN A 249 0.89 -1.28 6.85
C ASN A 249 -0.11 -1.73 7.92
N ASP A 250 0.32 -2.04 9.13
CA ASP A 250 -0.59 -2.48 10.20
C ASP A 250 -1.26 -1.29 10.90
N LEU A 251 -2.41 -0.88 10.35
CA LEU A 251 -3.25 0.19 10.91
C LEU A 251 -4.16 -0.30 12.04
N LYS A 252 -4.04 -1.56 12.47
CA LYS A 252 -4.80 -2.15 13.59
C LYS A 252 -3.97 -2.24 14.88
N GLU A 253 -2.71 -1.80 14.82
CA GLU A 253 -1.78 -1.79 15.96
C GLU A 253 -1.54 -3.18 16.57
N MET A 254 -1.56 -4.23 15.73
CA MET A 254 -1.36 -5.62 16.15
C MET A 254 0.09 -6.09 16.06
N GLN A 255 1.03 -5.21 15.70
CA GLN A 255 2.43 -5.54 15.38
C GLN A 255 3.12 -6.39 16.45
N GLU A 256 2.75 -6.25 17.71
CA GLU A 256 3.39 -6.97 18.82
C GLU A 256 2.99 -8.45 18.90
N THR A 257 1.85 -8.83 18.36
CA THR A 257 1.25 -10.14 18.55
C THR A 257 0.87 -10.87 17.27
N SER A 258 0.82 -10.15 16.14
CA SER A 258 0.39 -10.73 14.87
C SER A 258 1.07 -10.03 13.70
N SER A 259 1.50 -10.80 12.72
CA SER A 259 2.02 -10.31 11.43
C SER A 259 0.95 -10.27 10.33
N LYS A 260 -0.31 -10.47 10.68
CA LYS A 260 -1.44 -10.53 9.73
C LYS A 260 -1.47 -9.34 8.78
N TYR A 261 -1.11 -8.18 9.27
CA TYR A 261 -1.15 -6.92 8.52
C TYR A 261 0.24 -6.37 8.16
N TYR A 262 1.27 -7.18 8.22
CA TYR A 262 2.59 -6.78 7.76
C TYR A 262 2.63 -6.73 6.23
N ALA A 263 3.40 -5.78 5.68
CA ALA A 263 3.72 -5.77 4.27
C ALA A 263 4.52 -7.01 3.88
N LYS A 264 4.30 -7.52 2.67
CA LYS A 264 5.07 -8.62 2.09
C LYS A 264 6.34 -8.07 1.46
N ALA A 265 7.46 -8.29 2.09
CA ALA A 265 8.77 -7.78 1.69
C ALA A 265 9.56 -8.88 0.96
N THR A 266 9.74 -8.73 -0.35
CA THR A 266 10.49 -9.69 -1.17
C THR A 266 11.92 -9.25 -1.34
N LEU A 267 12.87 -10.10 -0.96
CA LEU A 267 14.30 -9.87 -1.09
C LEU A 267 14.75 -9.98 -2.55
N LYS A 268 15.40 -8.96 -3.08
CA LYS A 268 15.91 -8.89 -4.46
C LYS A 268 17.42 -8.68 -4.47
N PRO A 269 18.10 -9.07 -5.55
CA PRO A 269 19.51 -8.71 -5.74
C PRO A 269 19.70 -7.20 -5.68
N GLY A 270 20.85 -6.76 -5.20
CA GLY A 270 21.24 -5.35 -5.27
C GLY A 270 21.45 -4.92 -6.73
N ILE A 271 21.06 -3.70 -7.03
CA ILE A 271 21.37 -3.09 -8.32
C ILE A 271 22.82 -2.66 -8.26
N GLU A 272 23.71 -3.30 -9.02
CA GLU A 272 25.04 -2.75 -9.27
C GLU A 272 24.86 -1.43 -10.02
N LYS A 273 25.41 -0.34 -9.47
CA LYS A 273 25.52 0.90 -10.26
C LYS A 273 26.33 0.54 -11.51
N ALA A 274 25.70 0.65 -12.68
CA ALA A 274 26.43 0.51 -13.93
C ALA A 274 27.60 1.49 -13.91
N THR A 275 28.81 0.98 -13.83
CA THR A 275 30.00 1.76 -14.09
C THR A 275 29.85 2.26 -15.52
N LYS A 276 29.98 3.58 -15.74
CA LYS A 276 30.03 4.17 -17.08
C LYS A 276 31.08 3.43 -17.88
N ALA A 277 30.66 2.47 -18.68
CA ALA A 277 31.53 1.91 -19.72
C ALA A 277 31.69 2.99 -20.76
N THR A 278 32.89 3.48 -20.95
CA THR A 278 33.22 4.31 -22.11
C THR A 278 33.22 3.36 -23.29
N VAL A 279 32.11 3.28 -24.02
CA VAL A 279 32.09 2.58 -25.30
C VAL A 279 32.90 3.45 -26.26
N LYS A 280 34.13 3.04 -26.57
CA LYS A 280 34.84 3.54 -27.77
C LYS A 280 34.10 2.95 -28.97
N ILE A 281 33.37 3.79 -29.70
CA ILE A 281 32.90 3.47 -31.03
C ILE A 281 34.12 3.69 -31.91
N ASP A 282 34.82 2.60 -32.24
CA ASP A 282 35.87 2.64 -33.28
C ASP A 282 35.10 2.77 -34.61
N GLY A 283 34.94 4.02 -35.09
CA GLY A 283 34.43 4.28 -36.41
C GLY A 283 35.58 4.01 -37.43
N GLU A 284 35.40 3.05 -38.27
CA GLU A 284 35.89 3.10 -39.65
C GLU A 284 34.77 3.58 -40.57
#